data_129698f346420aef7b3bfffc6935ec70
#
_entry.id   129698f346420aef7b3bfffc6935ec70
#
_cell.length_a   1.000
_cell.length_b   1.000
_cell.length_c   1.000
_cell.angle_alpha   90.00
_cell.angle_beta   90.00
_cell.angle_gamma   90.00
#
_symmetry.space_group_name_H-M   'P 1'
#
loop_
_entity.id
_entity.type
_entity.pdbx_description
1 polymer ?
#
loop_
_entity_poly.entity_id
_entity_poly.type
_entity_poly.pdbx_seq_one_letter_code
_entity_poly.pdbx_strand_id
1 'polypeptide(L)'
;MDILIESGDIVLRALMSVVVLFILTKLLGAKQISQLSFFDYAIGISIGSIAAEMTINRDLPYHYAAVAMVVYTLLALLISYTTNKSIWMRRFFVGTPKLLINNGRLIEKNLKRTKLDVNELLSECRIAGYFNISDVKFAVMETNGEISFMPKDEKRGVVCEDMQIQPSPEGMVANVVIDGKVMERNLKAAGKNGDWLHKKLKEQKCDKIQDILLATVDNNSQLSVYFKNDDSPGTTMFD
;
A
#
# COMPACT_ATOMS: atom_id res chain seq x y z
N MET A 1 44.24 7.56 -13.15
CA MET A 1 43.71 8.66 -12.30
C MET A 1 42.36 9.12 -12.85
N ASP A 2 42.21 9.19 -14.17
CA ASP A 2 40.96 9.63 -14.83
C ASP A 2 39.73 8.70 -14.52
N ILE A 3 39.92 7.38 -14.53
CA ILE A 3 38.86 6.41 -14.24
C ILE A 3 38.30 6.60 -12.81
N LEU A 4 39.16 6.89 -11.83
CA LEU A 4 38.70 7.10 -10.46
C LEU A 4 37.92 8.41 -10.30
N ILE A 5 38.37 9.46 -10.97
CA ILE A 5 37.68 10.77 -10.98
C ILE A 5 36.34 10.65 -11.68
N GLU A 6 36.31 9.95 -12.82
CA GLU A 6 35.10 9.68 -13.58
C GLU A 6 34.09 8.84 -12.82
N SER A 7 34.57 7.79 -12.11
CA SER A 7 33.71 6.96 -11.25
C SER A 7 33.16 7.77 -10.08
N GLY A 8 33.96 8.69 -9.52
CA GLY A 8 33.54 9.58 -8.44
C GLY A 8 32.40 10.53 -8.86
N ASP A 9 32.48 11.10 -10.09
CA ASP A 9 31.42 11.96 -10.65
C ASP A 9 30.11 11.17 -10.82
N ILE A 10 30.16 9.94 -11.36
CA ILE A 10 28.97 9.08 -11.50
C ILE A 10 28.34 8.77 -10.13
N VAL A 11 29.16 8.45 -9.12
CA VAL A 11 28.66 8.19 -7.78
C VAL A 11 27.94 9.41 -7.20
N LEU A 12 28.54 10.60 -7.36
CA LEU A 12 27.94 11.85 -6.88
C LEU A 12 26.61 12.13 -7.58
N ARG A 13 26.55 12.00 -8.92
CA ARG A 13 25.35 12.16 -9.73
C ARG A 13 24.25 11.16 -9.31
N ALA A 14 24.62 9.90 -9.07
CA ALA A 14 23.71 8.87 -8.61
C ALA A 14 23.10 9.23 -7.25
N LEU A 15 23.92 9.64 -6.29
CA LEU A 15 23.44 10.06 -4.97
C LEU A 15 22.51 11.27 -5.06
N MET A 16 22.86 12.27 -5.85
CA MET A 16 22.01 13.45 -6.07
C MET A 16 20.67 13.05 -6.72
N SER A 17 20.71 12.20 -7.74
CA SER A 17 19.50 11.69 -8.41
C SER A 17 18.57 10.99 -7.44
N VAL A 18 19.10 10.09 -6.60
CA VAL A 18 18.33 9.36 -5.58
C VAL A 18 17.74 10.32 -4.54
N VAL A 19 18.48 11.32 -4.08
CA VAL A 19 17.99 12.31 -3.11
C VAL A 19 16.85 13.14 -3.71
N VAL A 20 17.01 13.64 -4.94
CA VAL A 20 15.96 14.40 -5.63
C VAL A 20 14.72 13.52 -5.82
N LEU A 21 14.91 12.30 -6.33
CA LEU A 21 13.81 11.34 -6.53
C LEU A 21 13.07 11.04 -5.24
N PHE A 22 13.80 10.82 -4.14
CA PHE A 22 13.21 10.55 -2.81
C PHE A 22 12.36 11.74 -2.33
N ILE A 23 12.87 12.96 -2.44
CA ILE A 23 12.13 14.16 -2.03
C ILE A 23 10.85 14.31 -2.87
N LEU A 24 10.95 14.18 -4.18
CA LEU A 24 9.82 14.34 -5.09
C LEU A 24 8.76 13.26 -4.92
N THR A 25 9.16 11.99 -4.75
CA THR A 25 8.21 10.90 -4.48
C THR A 25 7.54 11.05 -3.12
N LYS A 26 8.25 11.56 -2.11
CA LYS A 26 7.64 11.87 -0.81
C LYS A 26 6.60 12.99 -0.90
N LEU A 27 6.79 13.98 -1.77
CA LEU A 27 5.80 15.03 -2.04
C LEU A 27 4.56 14.50 -2.77
N LEU A 28 4.71 13.52 -3.67
CA LEU A 28 3.58 12.88 -4.37
C LEU A 28 2.67 12.09 -3.42
N GLY A 29 3.19 11.67 -2.27
CA GLY A 29 2.45 10.93 -1.24
C GLY A 29 2.49 9.41 -1.45
N ALA A 30 2.06 8.68 -0.41
CA ALA A 30 2.11 7.22 -0.36
C ALA A 30 0.85 6.61 -0.98
N LYS A 31 0.76 6.56 -2.30
CA LYS A 31 -0.21 5.68 -2.97
C LYS A 31 0.40 4.28 -3.10
N GLN A 32 -0.39 3.24 -2.80
CA GLN A 32 0.04 1.87 -3.10
C GLN A 32 0.18 1.70 -4.62
N ILE A 33 1.15 0.91 -5.05
CA ILE A 33 1.40 0.68 -6.49
C ILE A 33 0.13 0.13 -7.17
N SER A 34 -0.60 -0.75 -6.50
CA SER A 34 -1.88 -1.31 -6.98
C SER A 34 -3.01 -0.27 -7.13
N GLN A 35 -2.88 0.91 -6.51
CA GLN A 35 -3.88 1.98 -6.58
C GLN A 35 -3.45 3.14 -7.48
N LEU A 36 -2.31 3.02 -8.18
CA LEU A 36 -1.87 4.02 -9.15
C LEU A 36 -2.80 4.01 -10.36
N SER A 37 -3.24 5.20 -10.77
CA SER A 37 -3.88 5.34 -12.08
C SER A 37 -2.85 5.13 -13.20
N PHE A 38 -3.32 4.83 -14.40
CA PHE A 38 -2.44 4.73 -15.58
C PHE A 38 -1.56 5.98 -15.77
N PHE A 39 -2.11 7.16 -15.44
CA PHE A 39 -1.39 8.42 -15.52
C PHE A 39 -0.29 8.53 -14.44
N ASP A 40 -0.59 8.15 -13.19
CA ASP A 40 0.41 8.13 -12.10
C ASP A 40 1.59 7.20 -12.48
N TYR A 41 1.28 6.04 -13.07
CA TYR A 41 2.28 5.07 -13.54
C TYR A 41 3.16 5.66 -14.65
N ALA A 42 2.56 6.28 -15.67
CA ALA A 42 3.29 6.90 -16.77
C ALA A 42 4.22 8.02 -16.29
N ILE A 43 3.75 8.87 -15.36
CA ILE A 43 4.59 9.92 -14.75
C ILE A 43 5.72 9.31 -13.93
N GLY A 44 5.45 8.28 -13.14
CA GLY A 44 6.47 7.60 -12.32
C GLY A 44 7.61 7.05 -13.18
N ILE A 45 7.29 6.39 -14.30
CA ILE A 45 8.29 5.91 -15.27
C ILE A 45 9.08 7.08 -15.87
N SER A 46 8.40 8.16 -16.27
CA SER A 46 9.06 9.32 -16.86
C SER A 46 10.05 9.97 -15.90
N ILE A 47 9.66 10.18 -14.64
CA ILE A 47 10.54 10.72 -13.60
C ILE A 47 11.73 9.79 -13.36
N GLY A 48 11.49 8.46 -13.28
CA GLY A 48 12.56 7.47 -13.11
C GLY A 48 13.54 7.45 -14.27
N SER A 49 13.05 7.59 -15.50
CA SER A 49 13.92 7.66 -16.70
C SER A 49 14.79 8.92 -16.71
N ILE A 50 14.24 10.08 -16.32
CA ILE A 50 15.00 11.33 -16.20
C ILE A 50 16.05 11.22 -15.09
N ALA A 51 15.72 10.57 -13.98
CA ALA A 51 16.66 10.33 -12.89
C ALA A 51 17.83 9.41 -13.31
N ALA A 52 17.56 8.38 -14.13
CA ALA A 52 18.57 7.51 -14.68
C ALA A 52 19.48 8.28 -15.68
N GLU A 53 18.88 9.06 -16.56
CA GLU A 53 19.63 9.91 -17.53
C GLU A 53 20.54 10.91 -16.81
N MET A 54 20.07 11.53 -15.74
CA MET A 54 20.87 12.43 -14.89
C MET A 54 22.13 11.76 -14.35
N THR A 55 22.07 10.46 -14.08
CA THR A 55 23.17 9.69 -13.51
C THR A 55 24.23 9.35 -14.58
N ILE A 56 23.80 8.93 -15.77
CA ILE A 56 24.67 8.32 -16.77
C ILE A 56 25.18 9.35 -17.77
N ASN A 57 24.33 10.31 -18.18
CA ASN A 57 24.66 11.29 -19.21
C ASN A 57 25.45 12.47 -18.63
N ARG A 58 26.75 12.51 -18.95
CA ARG A 58 27.65 13.56 -18.46
C ARG A 58 27.47 14.90 -19.18
N ASP A 59 26.99 14.85 -20.42
CA ASP A 59 26.77 16.07 -21.22
C ASP A 59 25.51 16.81 -20.76
N LEU A 60 24.64 16.13 -20.00
CA LEU A 60 23.43 16.71 -19.40
C LEU A 60 23.78 17.37 -18.06
N PRO A 61 23.64 18.71 -17.94
CA PRO A 61 23.75 19.38 -16.65
C PRO A 61 22.66 18.84 -15.68
N TYR A 62 23.08 18.38 -14.50
CA TYR A 62 22.17 17.74 -13.51
C TYR A 62 21.00 18.63 -13.09
N HIS A 63 21.14 19.95 -13.13
CA HIS A 63 20.05 20.87 -12.80
C HIS A 63 18.93 20.88 -13.87
N TYR A 64 19.21 20.57 -15.14
CA TYR A 64 18.15 20.42 -16.15
C TYR A 64 17.28 19.19 -15.87
N ALA A 65 17.90 18.06 -15.54
CA ALA A 65 17.18 16.86 -15.17
C ALA A 65 16.35 17.08 -13.89
N ALA A 66 16.94 17.74 -12.88
CA ALA A 66 16.23 18.07 -11.64
C ALA A 66 15.01 18.97 -11.90
N VAL A 67 15.16 20.02 -12.73
CA VAL A 67 14.04 20.89 -13.11
C VAL A 67 12.96 20.10 -13.85
N ALA A 68 13.32 19.23 -14.78
CA ALA A 68 12.35 18.39 -15.50
C ALA A 68 11.58 17.48 -14.54
N MET A 69 12.25 16.80 -13.61
CA MET A 69 11.59 15.97 -12.59
C MET A 69 10.65 16.79 -11.70
N VAL A 70 11.04 18.01 -11.31
CA VAL A 70 10.17 18.93 -10.54
C VAL A 70 8.91 19.29 -11.34
N VAL A 71 9.05 19.62 -12.63
CA VAL A 71 7.91 19.94 -13.50
C VAL A 71 6.93 18.75 -13.59
N TYR A 72 7.42 17.54 -13.83
CA TYR A 72 6.57 16.33 -13.83
C TYR A 72 5.86 16.12 -12.50
N THR A 73 6.57 16.32 -11.39
CA THR A 73 5.99 16.20 -10.05
C THR A 73 4.91 17.24 -9.80
N LEU A 74 5.16 18.51 -10.16
CA LEU A 74 4.17 19.58 -10.02
C LEU A 74 2.92 19.31 -10.88
N LEU A 75 3.12 18.80 -12.10
CA LEU A 75 2.02 18.41 -12.98
C LEU A 75 1.18 17.28 -12.34
N ALA A 76 1.81 16.25 -11.77
CA ALA A 76 1.12 15.18 -11.06
C ALA A 76 0.32 15.70 -9.86
N LEU A 77 0.92 16.58 -9.05
CA LEU A 77 0.24 17.20 -7.91
C LEU A 77 -0.94 18.07 -8.36
N LEU A 78 -0.80 18.84 -9.43
CA LEU A 78 -1.87 19.67 -10.00
C LEU A 78 -3.03 18.79 -10.48
N ILE A 79 -2.74 17.70 -11.19
CA ILE A 79 -3.75 16.76 -11.66
C ILE A 79 -4.42 16.08 -10.46
N SER A 80 -3.67 15.63 -9.46
CA SER A 80 -4.23 15.05 -8.23
C SER A 80 -5.15 16.05 -7.52
N TYR A 81 -4.74 17.29 -7.40
CA TYR A 81 -5.57 18.35 -6.80
C TYR A 81 -6.85 18.60 -7.59
N THR A 82 -6.75 18.75 -8.92
CA THR A 82 -7.91 19.04 -9.78
C THR A 82 -8.88 17.87 -9.86
N THR A 83 -8.40 16.63 -9.89
CA THR A 83 -9.25 15.43 -9.87
C THR A 83 -9.99 15.24 -8.55
N ASN A 84 -9.44 15.73 -7.43
CA ASN A 84 -10.12 15.75 -6.15
C ASN A 84 -11.24 16.78 -6.10
N LYS A 85 -11.10 17.88 -6.81
CA LYS A 85 -12.07 19.00 -6.81
C LYS A 85 -13.15 18.89 -7.89
N SER A 86 -12.86 18.21 -9.01
CA SER A 86 -13.75 18.16 -10.18
C SER A 86 -14.04 16.74 -10.63
N ILE A 87 -15.32 16.37 -10.67
CA ILE A 87 -15.77 15.06 -11.19
C ILE A 87 -15.43 14.91 -12.68
N TRP A 88 -15.51 16.01 -13.46
CA TRP A 88 -15.15 15.97 -14.87
C TRP A 88 -13.67 15.68 -15.08
N MET A 89 -12.78 16.37 -14.34
CA MET A 89 -11.34 16.11 -14.37
C MET A 89 -11.01 14.69 -13.93
N ARG A 90 -11.68 14.19 -12.88
CA ARG A 90 -11.52 12.82 -12.42
C ARG A 90 -11.88 11.81 -13.51
N ARG A 91 -13.03 11.98 -14.18
CA ARG A 91 -13.44 11.10 -15.28
C ARG A 91 -12.48 11.14 -16.46
N PHE A 92 -11.87 12.29 -16.73
CA PHE A 92 -10.94 12.48 -17.84
C PHE A 92 -9.58 11.82 -17.55
N PHE A 93 -8.96 12.11 -16.39
CA PHE A 93 -7.60 11.62 -16.06
C PHE A 93 -7.58 10.22 -15.44
N VAL A 94 -8.53 9.91 -14.57
CA VAL A 94 -8.57 8.63 -13.84
C VAL A 94 -9.48 7.62 -14.50
N GLY A 95 -10.52 8.09 -15.22
CA GLY A 95 -11.51 7.23 -15.83
C GLY A 95 -12.72 6.97 -14.92
N THR A 96 -13.49 5.96 -15.30
CA THR A 96 -14.66 5.48 -14.54
C THR A 96 -14.66 3.96 -14.52
N PRO A 97 -14.99 3.32 -13.37
CA PRO A 97 -15.16 1.88 -13.29
C PRO A 97 -16.14 1.36 -14.35
N LYS A 98 -15.95 0.12 -14.78
CA LYS A 98 -16.78 -0.53 -15.81
C LYS A 98 -17.39 -1.81 -15.28
N LEU A 99 -18.71 -1.88 -15.30
CA LEU A 99 -19.45 -3.07 -14.92
C LEU A 99 -19.27 -4.16 -16.00
N LEU A 100 -18.69 -5.29 -15.62
CA LEU A 100 -18.40 -6.43 -16.52
C LEU A 100 -19.46 -7.52 -16.39
N ILE A 101 -19.93 -7.77 -15.17
CA ILE A 101 -21.02 -8.70 -14.87
C ILE A 101 -22.09 -7.92 -14.10
N ASN A 102 -23.35 -8.09 -14.53
CA ASN A 102 -24.52 -7.48 -13.91
C ASN A 102 -25.58 -8.55 -13.62
N ASN A 103 -25.88 -8.81 -12.34
CA ASN A 103 -26.80 -9.86 -11.91
C ASN A 103 -26.51 -11.22 -12.61
N GLY A 104 -25.23 -11.62 -12.62
CA GLY A 104 -24.77 -12.88 -13.23
C GLY A 104 -24.74 -12.91 -14.76
N ARG A 105 -24.99 -11.77 -15.42
CA ARG A 105 -24.94 -11.68 -16.90
C ARG A 105 -23.71 -10.90 -17.34
N LEU A 106 -22.94 -11.48 -18.25
CA LEU A 106 -21.78 -10.82 -18.88
C LEU A 106 -22.23 -9.65 -19.76
N ILE A 107 -21.54 -8.52 -19.63
CA ILE A 107 -21.75 -7.33 -20.47
C ILE A 107 -20.68 -7.27 -21.54
N GLU A 108 -20.90 -7.96 -22.67
CA GLU A 108 -19.94 -8.06 -23.79
C GLU A 108 -19.44 -6.68 -24.26
N LYS A 109 -20.34 -5.70 -24.38
CA LYS A 109 -19.98 -4.32 -24.78
C LYS A 109 -18.92 -3.69 -23.87
N ASN A 110 -18.97 -3.96 -22.58
CA ASN A 110 -18.01 -3.42 -21.63
C ASN A 110 -16.71 -4.22 -21.64
N LEU A 111 -16.74 -5.53 -21.81
CA LEU A 111 -15.55 -6.36 -22.02
C LEU A 111 -14.75 -5.86 -23.26
N LYS A 112 -15.42 -5.64 -24.37
CA LYS A 112 -14.79 -5.07 -25.58
C LYS A 112 -14.20 -3.67 -25.34
N ARG A 113 -14.88 -2.82 -24.58
CA ARG A 113 -14.40 -1.46 -24.25
C ARG A 113 -13.17 -1.45 -23.36
N THR A 114 -13.10 -2.40 -22.44
CA THR A 114 -11.96 -2.55 -21.51
C THR A 114 -10.83 -3.36 -22.14
N LYS A 115 -11.02 -3.91 -23.36
CA LYS A 115 -10.09 -4.80 -24.04
C LYS A 115 -9.75 -6.04 -23.22
N LEU A 116 -10.68 -6.46 -22.37
CA LEU A 116 -10.57 -7.66 -21.56
C LEU A 116 -11.24 -8.81 -22.29
N ASP A 117 -10.54 -9.90 -22.51
CA ASP A 117 -11.15 -11.11 -23.06
C ASP A 117 -11.80 -11.98 -21.96
N VAL A 118 -12.57 -12.98 -22.40
CA VAL A 118 -13.31 -13.84 -21.47
C VAL A 118 -12.37 -14.70 -20.64
N ASN A 119 -11.22 -15.14 -21.19
CA ASN A 119 -10.26 -15.98 -20.46
C ASN A 119 -9.55 -15.17 -19.37
N GLU A 120 -9.22 -13.91 -19.65
CA GLU A 120 -8.69 -12.98 -18.67
C GLU A 120 -9.69 -12.76 -17.53
N LEU A 121 -10.97 -12.49 -17.84
CA LEU A 121 -12.01 -12.37 -16.81
C LEU A 121 -12.14 -13.65 -15.97
N LEU A 122 -12.13 -14.83 -16.59
CA LEU A 122 -12.19 -16.10 -15.87
C LEU A 122 -10.95 -16.34 -15.01
N SER A 123 -9.78 -15.88 -15.45
CA SER A 123 -8.54 -15.93 -14.66
C SER A 123 -8.67 -15.06 -13.40
N GLU A 124 -9.11 -13.82 -13.56
CA GLU A 124 -9.33 -12.90 -12.44
C GLU A 124 -10.40 -13.42 -11.46
N CYS A 125 -11.47 -14.06 -11.98
CA CYS A 125 -12.46 -14.74 -11.13
C CYS A 125 -11.79 -15.80 -10.24
N ARG A 126 -10.92 -16.65 -10.81
CA ARG A 126 -10.22 -17.69 -10.03
C ARG A 126 -9.24 -17.11 -9.02
N ILE A 127 -8.51 -16.07 -9.36
CA ILE A 127 -7.61 -15.35 -8.46
C ILE A 127 -8.39 -14.78 -7.26
N ALA A 128 -9.61 -14.27 -7.50
CA ALA A 128 -10.52 -13.77 -6.46
C ALA A 128 -11.24 -14.89 -5.67
N GLY A 129 -10.96 -16.19 -5.98
CA GLY A 129 -11.54 -17.33 -5.29
C GLY A 129 -12.85 -17.88 -5.90
N TYR A 130 -13.30 -17.31 -7.03
CA TYR A 130 -14.51 -17.76 -7.73
C TYR A 130 -14.17 -18.66 -8.90
N PHE A 131 -14.11 -19.98 -8.69
CA PHE A 131 -13.84 -20.97 -9.75
C PHE A 131 -15.02 -21.15 -10.71
N ASN A 132 -16.23 -20.84 -10.27
CA ASN A 132 -17.41 -20.85 -11.11
C ASN A 132 -17.95 -19.43 -11.28
N ILE A 133 -17.87 -18.89 -12.49
CA ILE A 133 -18.36 -17.55 -12.80
C ILE A 133 -19.86 -17.39 -12.51
N SER A 134 -20.63 -18.49 -12.53
CA SER A 134 -22.05 -18.47 -12.18
C SER A 134 -22.33 -18.07 -10.73
N ASP A 135 -21.33 -18.13 -9.84
CA ASP A 135 -21.45 -17.72 -8.44
C ASP A 135 -21.27 -16.20 -8.25
N VAL A 136 -20.82 -15.49 -9.31
CA VAL A 136 -20.62 -14.04 -9.31
C VAL A 136 -21.91 -13.31 -9.68
N LYS A 137 -22.33 -12.37 -8.85
CA LYS A 137 -23.49 -11.48 -9.09
C LYS A 137 -23.07 -10.24 -9.86
N PHE A 138 -22.00 -9.56 -9.41
CA PHE A 138 -21.43 -8.38 -10.05
C PHE A 138 -19.93 -8.52 -10.19
N ALA A 139 -19.38 -7.99 -11.28
CA ALA A 139 -17.95 -7.77 -11.46
C ALA A 139 -17.73 -6.37 -12.04
N VAL A 140 -16.82 -5.62 -11.44
CA VAL A 140 -16.50 -4.23 -11.82
C VAL A 140 -15.02 -4.13 -12.06
N MET A 141 -14.61 -3.71 -13.27
CA MET A 141 -13.24 -3.29 -13.50
C MET A 141 -13.04 -1.90 -12.96
N GLU A 142 -12.15 -1.75 -12.02
CA GLU A 142 -11.76 -0.50 -11.39
C GLU A 142 -10.88 0.35 -12.33
N THR A 143 -10.63 1.59 -11.95
CA THR A 143 -9.85 2.53 -12.78
C THR A 143 -8.36 2.21 -12.85
N ASN A 144 -7.85 1.39 -11.93
CA ASN A 144 -6.48 0.86 -11.92
C ASN A 144 -6.32 -0.44 -12.72
N GLY A 145 -7.45 -1.00 -13.24
CA GLY A 145 -7.46 -2.24 -14.00
C GLY A 145 -7.76 -3.50 -13.17
N GLU A 146 -7.79 -3.42 -11.85
CA GLU A 146 -8.21 -4.53 -10.99
C GLU A 146 -9.71 -4.81 -11.15
N ILE A 147 -10.13 -6.05 -10.86
CA ILE A 147 -11.54 -6.42 -10.94
C ILE A 147 -12.07 -6.77 -9.55
N SER A 148 -13.08 -6.01 -9.13
CA SER A 148 -13.83 -6.28 -7.89
C SER A 148 -14.98 -7.22 -8.19
N PHE A 149 -15.13 -8.28 -7.38
CA PHE A 149 -16.16 -9.29 -7.53
C PHE A 149 -17.11 -9.29 -6.33
N MET A 150 -18.40 -9.37 -6.60
CA MET A 150 -19.44 -9.60 -5.60
C MET A 150 -20.14 -10.92 -5.90
N PRO A 151 -20.14 -11.88 -4.97
CA PRO A 151 -20.85 -13.16 -5.14
C PRO A 151 -22.36 -12.97 -5.13
N LYS A 152 -23.09 -13.98 -5.58
CA LYS A 152 -24.53 -14.11 -5.35
C LYS A 152 -24.83 -14.24 -3.87
N ASP A 153 -26.02 -13.81 -3.47
CA ASP A 153 -26.40 -13.74 -2.06
C ASP A 153 -26.29 -15.09 -1.35
N GLU A 154 -26.64 -16.18 -2.06
CA GLU A 154 -26.53 -17.55 -1.59
C GLU A 154 -25.10 -18.12 -1.58
N LYS A 155 -24.13 -17.36 -2.09
CA LYS A 155 -22.71 -17.77 -2.21
C LYS A 155 -21.77 -16.88 -1.39
N ARG A 156 -22.29 -15.87 -0.72
CA ARG A 156 -21.49 -15.02 0.17
C ARG A 156 -21.18 -15.72 1.48
N GLY A 157 -20.11 -15.30 2.12
CA GLY A 157 -19.81 -15.74 3.49
C GLY A 157 -20.92 -15.35 4.48
N VAL A 158 -21.20 -16.23 5.42
CA VAL A 158 -22.13 -15.96 6.53
C VAL A 158 -21.51 -14.89 7.45
N VAL A 159 -22.28 -13.88 7.83
CA VAL A 159 -21.87 -12.84 8.77
C VAL A 159 -22.63 -12.99 10.10
N CYS A 160 -22.15 -12.33 11.15
CA CYS A 160 -22.75 -12.40 12.49
C CYS A 160 -24.25 -12.05 12.48
N GLU A 161 -24.66 -11.11 11.62
CA GLU A 161 -26.05 -10.69 11.47
C GLU A 161 -26.95 -11.84 10.98
N ASP A 162 -26.47 -12.65 10.02
CA ASP A 162 -27.22 -13.79 9.49
C ASP A 162 -27.49 -14.85 10.58
N MET A 163 -26.58 -14.95 11.54
CA MET A 163 -26.68 -15.88 12.66
C MET A 163 -27.28 -15.26 13.93
N GLN A 164 -27.71 -14.01 13.87
CA GLN A 164 -28.20 -13.23 15.01
C GLN A 164 -27.22 -13.18 16.19
N ILE A 165 -25.93 -13.27 15.91
CA ILE A 165 -24.86 -13.18 16.90
C ILE A 165 -24.50 -11.69 17.09
N GLN A 166 -24.49 -11.22 18.33
CA GLN A 166 -23.94 -9.91 18.67
C GLN A 166 -22.45 -10.05 18.97
N PRO A 167 -21.56 -9.62 18.07
CA PRO A 167 -20.12 -9.70 18.30
C PRO A 167 -19.71 -8.74 19.42
N SER A 168 -18.72 -9.13 20.21
CA SER A 168 -18.07 -8.21 21.12
C SER A 168 -17.36 -7.11 20.32
N PRO A 169 -17.46 -5.83 20.71
CA PRO A 169 -16.75 -4.77 20.02
C PRO A 169 -15.24 -4.97 20.18
N GLU A 170 -14.58 -5.35 19.11
CA GLU A 170 -13.12 -5.33 19.02
C GLU A 170 -12.67 -3.96 18.56
N GLY A 171 -11.60 -3.44 19.18
CA GLY A 171 -11.01 -2.17 18.78
C GLY A 171 -9.62 -2.34 18.21
N MET A 172 -9.03 -1.23 17.80
CA MET A 172 -7.65 -1.23 17.32
C MET A 172 -6.68 -1.51 18.46
N VAL A 173 -5.75 -2.43 18.23
CA VAL A 173 -4.67 -2.74 19.13
C VAL A 173 -3.59 -1.67 19.02
N ALA A 174 -3.14 -1.12 20.16
CA ALA A 174 -2.10 -0.09 20.20
C ALA A 174 -0.72 -0.71 20.40
N ASN A 175 0.22 -0.43 19.49
CA ASN A 175 1.62 -0.85 19.64
C ASN A 175 2.29 0.06 20.66
N VAL A 176 2.61 -0.46 21.86
CA VAL A 176 3.14 0.33 22.99
C VAL A 176 4.63 0.16 23.17
N VAL A 177 5.23 -0.93 22.68
CA VAL A 177 6.69 -1.11 22.57
C VAL A 177 7.01 -1.65 21.17
N ILE A 178 8.04 -1.10 20.51
CA ILE A 178 8.58 -1.57 19.24
C ILE A 178 10.11 -1.58 19.36
N ASP A 179 10.75 -2.69 19.05
CA ASP A 179 12.23 -2.86 19.07
C ASP A 179 12.87 -2.42 20.39
N GLY A 180 12.20 -2.65 21.51
CA GLY A 180 12.69 -2.27 22.84
C GLY A 180 12.51 -0.79 23.18
N LYS A 181 11.74 -0.04 22.38
CA LYS A 181 11.45 1.39 22.63
C LYS A 181 9.98 1.59 22.95
N VAL A 182 9.69 2.32 24.01
CA VAL A 182 8.31 2.67 24.38
C VAL A 182 7.74 3.71 23.43
N MET A 183 6.55 3.43 22.88
CA MET A 183 5.78 4.34 22.05
C MET A 183 4.86 5.20 22.90
N GLU A 184 5.40 6.24 23.52
CA GLU A 184 4.70 7.08 24.50
C GLU A 184 3.37 7.65 23.99
N ARG A 185 3.31 8.04 22.71
CA ARG A 185 2.08 8.57 22.09
C ARG A 185 0.99 7.51 22.02
N ASN A 186 1.36 6.28 21.64
CA ASN A 186 0.42 5.17 21.52
C ASN A 186 -0.05 4.71 22.89
N LEU A 187 0.87 4.69 23.87
CA LEU A 187 0.55 4.34 25.25
C LEU A 187 -0.48 5.30 25.85
N LYS A 188 -0.28 6.61 25.64
CA LYS A 188 -1.25 7.64 26.04
C LYS A 188 -2.57 7.53 25.28
N ALA A 189 -2.54 7.24 23.96
CA ALA A 189 -3.74 7.04 23.16
C ALA A 189 -4.56 5.83 23.63
N ALA A 190 -3.90 4.77 24.14
CA ALA A 190 -4.54 3.63 24.79
C ALA A 190 -5.04 3.93 26.23
N GLY A 191 -4.92 5.19 26.70
CA GLY A 191 -5.31 5.58 28.06
C GLY A 191 -4.40 5.01 29.16
N LYS A 192 -3.15 4.67 28.83
CA LYS A 192 -2.18 4.06 29.74
C LYS A 192 -0.96 4.96 29.93
N ASN A 193 -0.17 4.67 30.96
CA ASN A 193 1.06 5.37 31.29
C ASN A 193 2.23 4.39 31.48
N GLY A 194 3.44 4.91 31.64
CA GLY A 194 4.65 4.12 31.85
C GLY A 194 4.58 3.19 33.04
N ASP A 195 4.00 3.65 34.16
CA ASP A 195 3.87 2.85 35.40
C ASP A 195 2.97 1.64 35.16
N TRP A 196 1.86 1.82 34.44
CA TRP A 196 0.99 0.72 34.02
C TRP A 196 1.74 -0.29 33.16
N LEU A 197 2.49 0.19 32.15
CA LEU A 197 3.28 -0.68 31.26
C LEU A 197 4.32 -1.49 32.06
N HIS A 198 5.10 -0.82 32.92
CA HIS A 198 6.10 -1.49 33.73
C HIS A 198 5.47 -2.54 34.67
N LYS A 199 4.32 -2.23 35.28
CA LYS A 199 3.59 -3.18 36.11
C LYS A 199 3.18 -4.42 35.31
N LYS A 200 2.61 -4.21 34.11
CA LYS A 200 2.14 -5.31 33.24
C LYS A 200 3.29 -6.16 32.72
N LEU A 201 4.41 -5.56 32.38
CA LEU A 201 5.61 -6.29 31.95
C LEU A 201 6.18 -7.16 33.08
N LYS A 202 6.22 -6.67 34.32
CA LYS A 202 6.62 -7.47 35.48
C LYS A 202 5.69 -8.64 35.76
N GLU A 203 4.37 -8.48 35.57
CA GLU A 203 3.39 -9.56 35.68
C GLU A 203 3.69 -10.69 34.68
N GLN A 204 4.27 -10.35 33.50
CA GLN A 204 4.66 -11.30 32.45
C GLN A 204 6.14 -11.72 32.53
N LYS A 205 6.81 -11.46 33.69
CA LYS A 205 8.23 -11.81 33.93
C LYS A 205 9.20 -11.17 32.93
N CYS A 206 8.85 -10.01 32.40
CA CYS A 206 9.70 -9.24 31.52
C CYS A 206 10.41 -8.14 32.30
N ASP A 207 11.71 -8.30 32.52
CA ASP A 207 12.51 -7.36 33.32
C ASP A 207 13.16 -6.25 32.45
N LYS A 208 13.35 -6.49 31.16
CA LYS A 208 14.05 -5.57 30.27
C LYS A 208 13.21 -5.26 29.02
N ILE A 209 12.84 -4.01 28.86
CA ILE A 209 12.09 -3.53 27.68
C ILE A 209 12.90 -3.74 26.39
N GLN A 210 14.22 -3.69 26.47
CA GLN A 210 15.14 -3.88 25.33
C GLN A 210 15.00 -5.26 24.66
N ASP A 211 14.57 -6.27 25.43
CA ASP A 211 14.39 -7.65 24.96
C ASP A 211 13.04 -7.84 24.23
N ILE A 212 12.17 -6.83 24.26
CA ILE A 212 10.87 -6.85 23.61
C ILE A 212 11.01 -6.43 22.13
N LEU A 213 10.56 -7.28 21.22
CA LEU A 213 10.40 -6.95 19.82
C LEU A 213 9.13 -6.10 19.60
N LEU A 214 8.00 -6.56 20.15
CA LEU A 214 6.72 -5.88 20.05
C LEU A 214 5.92 -6.09 21.34
N ALA A 215 5.29 -5.04 21.84
CA ALA A 215 4.21 -5.17 22.83
C ALA A 215 3.00 -4.36 22.39
N THR A 216 1.83 -4.97 22.54
CA THR A 216 0.55 -4.40 22.09
C THR A 216 -0.47 -4.40 23.23
N VAL A 217 -1.37 -3.41 23.20
CA VAL A 217 -2.48 -3.29 24.16
C VAL A 217 -3.79 -3.27 23.40
N ASP A 218 -4.73 -4.12 23.77
CA ASP A 218 -6.09 -4.14 23.23
C ASP A 218 -7.03 -3.18 24.01
N ASN A 219 -8.29 -3.11 23.54
CA ASN A 219 -9.32 -2.29 24.21
C ASN A 219 -9.71 -2.81 25.61
N ASN A 220 -9.46 -4.09 25.90
CA ASN A 220 -9.71 -4.69 27.20
C ASN A 220 -8.54 -4.47 28.18
N SER A 221 -7.53 -3.67 27.77
CA SER A 221 -6.31 -3.44 28.54
C SER A 221 -5.44 -4.68 28.73
N GLN A 222 -5.58 -5.66 27.85
CA GLN A 222 -4.73 -6.85 27.82
C GLN A 222 -3.43 -6.49 27.09
N LEU A 223 -2.27 -6.78 27.71
CA LEU A 223 -0.95 -6.60 27.15
C LEU A 223 -0.48 -7.92 26.52
N SER A 224 -0.16 -7.91 25.25
CA SER A 224 0.52 -9.02 24.57
C SER A 224 1.97 -8.61 24.31
N VAL A 225 2.94 -9.49 24.65
CA VAL A 225 4.37 -9.23 24.54
C VAL A 225 5.03 -10.30 23.67
N TYR A 226 5.84 -9.85 22.73
CA TYR A 226 6.64 -10.68 21.81
C TYR A 226 8.10 -10.33 22.05
N PHE A 227 8.93 -11.32 22.35
CA PHE A 227 10.32 -11.12 22.66
C PHE A 227 11.22 -11.20 21.43
N LYS A 228 12.37 -10.51 21.50
CA LYS A 228 13.48 -10.74 20.59
C LYS A 228 14.09 -12.10 20.90
N ASN A 229 14.57 -12.81 19.89
CA ASN A 229 15.23 -14.13 20.06
C ASN A 229 14.34 -15.16 20.79
N ASP A 230 13.05 -15.16 20.48
CA ASP A 230 12.16 -16.22 20.92
C ASP A 230 12.42 -17.48 20.06
N ASP A 231 13.36 -18.31 20.54
CA ASP A 231 13.69 -19.61 19.92
C ASP A 231 12.60 -20.66 20.22
N SER A 232 11.32 -20.27 20.11
CA SER A 232 10.22 -21.22 20.27
C SER A 232 10.32 -22.34 19.21
N PRO A 233 10.03 -23.61 19.59
CA PRO A 233 10.03 -24.72 18.63
C PRO A 233 8.99 -24.43 17.53
N GLY A 234 9.45 -24.18 16.31
CA GLY A 234 8.61 -23.87 15.16
C GLY A 234 9.15 -22.76 14.25
N THR A 235 10.24 -22.07 14.65
CA THR A 235 10.92 -21.05 13.82
C THR A 235 11.49 -21.62 12.50
N THR A 236 11.68 -22.92 12.42
CA THR A 236 12.21 -23.62 11.22
C THR A 236 11.14 -24.33 10.39
N MET A 237 9.84 -24.01 10.60
CA MET A 237 8.74 -24.72 9.92
C MET A 237 8.67 -24.42 8.41
N PHE A 238 9.38 -23.42 7.93
CA PHE A 238 9.37 -22.95 6.54
C PHE A 238 10.77 -22.80 5.92
N ASP A 239 11.83 -23.28 6.63
CA ASP A 239 13.21 -23.31 6.10
C ASP A 239 13.51 -24.65 5.38
#